data_cbd9bea12a09060508142773f6613cfd
#
_entry.id   cbd9bea12a09060508142773f6613cfd
#
_cell.length_a   1.000
_cell.length_b   1.000
_cell.length_c   1.000
_cell.angle_alpha   90.00
_cell.angle_beta   90.00
_cell.angle_gamma   90.00
#
_symmetry.space_group_name_H-M   'P 1'
#
loop_
_entity.id
_entity.type
_entity.pdbx_description
1 polymer ?
#
loop_
_entity_poly.entity_id
_entity_poly.type
_entity_poly.pdbx_seq_one_letter_code
_entity_poly.pdbx_strand_id
1 'polypeptide(L)'
;TCDWSSDVCSSDLEKVGSDAWLTDLSVLEKLNDCIDTRTITKFNNIKKKKKQQLADYIKKMDGYDVNPDSIYDIQVKRLHEYKRQLLNAFSIMTIYFRLKDKKLKNWTPTTFIFGAKAAPGYARAKAIIKYINEIAKLVNNDPETKDLLQVYFISNYNVSYAEKIVVAADLSEQTST
;
A
#
# COMPACT_ATOMS: atom_id res chain seq x y z
N THR A 1 -5.41 -23.56 -2.12
CA THR A 1 -5.08 -22.30 -1.46
C THR A 1 -4.09 -21.57 -2.33
N CYS A 2 -4.53 -20.53 -3.01
CA CYS A 2 -3.63 -19.70 -3.80
C CYS A 2 -2.81 -18.86 -2.81
N ASP A 3 -1.59 -19.27 -2.57
CA ASP A 3 -0.67 -18.52 -1.71
C ASP A 3 -0.23 -17.25 -2.45
N TRP A 4 -0.76 -16.13 -2.03
CA TRP A 4 -0.46 -14.83 -2.62
C TRP A 4 0.99 -14.40 -2.45
N SER A 5 1.68 -14.95 -1.47
CA SER A 5 3.10 -14.70 -1.19
C SER A 5 4.05 -15.61 -1.97
N SER A 6 3.56 -16.78 -2.45
CA SER A 6 4.40 -17.83 -3.03
C SER A 6 5.26 -17.39 -4.22
N ASP A 7 4.72 -16.51 -5.09
CA ASP A 7 5.48 -16.03 -6.26
C ASP A 7 6.72 -15.21 -5.86
N VAL A 8 6.62 -14.41 -4.78
CA VAL A 8 7.74 -13.61 -4.24
C VAL A 8 8.72 -14.52 -3.54
N CYS A 9 8.25 -15.34 -2.59
CA CYS A 9 9.09 -16.30 -1.85
C CYS A 9 9.81 -17.28 -2.79
N SER A 10 9.13 -17.78 -3.83
CA SER A 10 9.75 -18.69 -4.80
C SER A 10 10.89 -18.02 -5.57
N SER A 11 10.76 -16.72 -5.90
CA SER A 11 11.83 -15.97 -6.56
C SER A 11 13.04 -15.80 -5.65
N ASP A 12 12.82 -15.53 -4.36
CA ASP A 12 13.89 -15.35 -3.37
C ASP A 12 14.59 -16.68 -3.07
N LEU A 13 13.83 -17.76 -2.89
CA LEU A 13 14.35 -19.12 -2.73
C LEU A 13 15.22 -19.56 -3.92
N GLU A 14 14.78 -19.27 -5.16
CA GLU A 14 15.54 -19.58 -6.36
C GLU A 14 16.90 -18.87 -6.39
N LYS A 15 16.98 -17.65 -5.84
CA LYS A 15 18.21 -16.85 -5.84
C LYS A 15 19.12 -17.14 -4.65
N VAL A 16 18.56 -17.31 -3.47
CA VAL A 16 19.30 -17.62 -2.23
C VAL A 16 19.71 -19.09 -2.18
N GLY A 17 18.95 -19.98 -2.84
CA GLY A 17 19.22 -21.42 -2.91
C GLY A 17 18.91 -22.21 -1.64
N SER A 18 18.30 -21.57 -0.63
CA SER A 18 17.89 -22.22 0.62
C SER A 18 16.78 -21.43 1.33
N ASP A 19 16.10 -22.07 2.26
CA ASP A 19 15.11 -21.48 3.17
C ASP A 19 15.73 -21.05 4.53
N ALA A 20 17.05 -21.12 4.67
CA ALA A 20 17.75 -20.76 5.90
C ALA A 20 17.49 -19.32 6.36
N TRP A 21 17.10 -18.41 5.46
CA TRP A 21 16.71 -17.04 5.78
C TRP A 21 15.49 -16.95 6.72
N LEU A 22 14.70 -18.01 6.88
CA LEU A 22 13.60 -18.05 7.86
C LEU A 22 14.10 -17.96 9.30
N THR A 23 15.32 -18.41 9.55
CA THR A 23 15.96 -18.41 10.88
C THR A 23 17.17 -17.49 10.96
N ASP A 24 17.83 -17.22 9.83
CA ASP A 24 19.01 -16.36 9.73
C ASP A 24 18.87 -15.40 8.53
N LEU A 25 18.51 -14.17 8.82
CA LEU A 25 18.31 -13.13 7.80
C LEU A 25 19.61 -12.72 7.08
N SER A 26 20.80 -13.00 7.66
CA SER A 26 22.09 -12.67 7.01
C SER A 26 22.26 -13.39 5.66
N VAL A 27 21.61 -14.54 5.51
CA VAL A 27 21.61 -15.31 4.25
C VAL A 27 21.03 -14.50 3.07
N LEU A 28 20.15 -13.53 3.35
CA LEU A 28 19.58 -12.64 2.32
C LEU A 28 20.61 -11.67 1.72
N GLU A 29 21.78 -11.47 2.35
CA GLU A 29 22.86 -10.64 1.78
C GLU A 29 23.33 -11.17 0.42
N LYS A 30 23.18 -12.48 0.16
CA LYS A 30 23.45 -13.10 -1.14
C LYS A 30 22.61 -12.53 -2.27
N LEU A 31 21.46 -11.94 -1.97
CA LEU A 31 20.62 -11.28 -2.97
C LEU A 31 21.34 -10.09 -3.62
N ASN A 32 22.24 -9.41 -2.92
CA ASN A 32 23.00 -8.29 -3.45
C ASN A 32 23.81 -8.68 -4.70
N ASP A 33 24.35 -9.90 -4.72
CA ASP A 33 25.13 -10.42 -5.84
C ASP A 33 24.25 -10.86 -7.02
N CYS A 34 22.94 -10.97 -6.80
CA CYS A 34 21.97 -11.42 -7.78
C CYS A 34 21.16 -10.27 -8.43
N ILE A 35 21.45 -9.01 -8.09
CA ILE A 35 20.72 -7.83 -8.60
C ILE A 35 21.27 -7.46 -9.97
N ASP A 36 20.74 -8.12 -10.99
CA ASP A 36 20.96 -7.80 -12.39
C ASP A 36 19.66 -7.31 -13.07
N THR A 37 19.77 -6.84 -14.31
CA THR A 37 18.61 -6.34 -15.08
C THR A 37 17.51 -7.40 -15.22
N ARG A 38 17.87 -8.68 -15.36
CA ARG A 38 16.90 -9.78 -15.49
C ARG A 38 16.14 -9.99 -14.19
N THR A 39 16.83 -9.96 -13.05
CA THR A 39 16.24 -10.09 -11.72
C THR A 39 15.29 -8.94 -11.42
N ILE A 40 15.72 -7.68 -11.73
CA ILE A 40 14.88 -6.49 -11.57
C ILE A 40 13.62 -6.60 -12.43
N THR A 41 13.75 -7.03 -13.69
CA THR A 41 12.61 -7.21 -14.59
C THR A 41 11.64 -8.27 -14.05
N LYS A 42 12.15 -9.41 -13.59
CA LYS A 42 11.34 -10.48 -12.98
C LYS A 42 10.59 -9.96 -11.74
N PHE A 43 11.29 -9.27 -10.85
CA PHE A 43 10.70 -8.66 -9.64
C PHE A 43 9.57 -7.67 -10.00
N ASN A 44 9.81 -6.75 -10.93
CA ASN A 44 8.82 -5.77 -11.36
C ASN A 44 7.57 -6.43 -11.96
N ASN A 45 7.73 -7.51 -12.74
CA ASN A 45 6.62 -8.26 -13.29
C ASN A 45 5.78 -8.95 -12.19
N ILE A 46 6.44 -9.54 -11.19
CA ILE A 46 5.76 -10.13 -10.04
C ILE A 46 5.01 -9.04 -9.27
N LYS A 47 5.66 -7.91 -9.01
CA LYS A 47 5.08 -6.77 -8.30
C LYS A 47 3.83 -6.24 -9.03
N LYS A 48 3.93 -6.03 -10.34
CA LYS A 48 2.80 -5.61 -11.17
C LYS A 48 1.65 -6.60 -11.11
N LYS A 49 1.92 -7.91 -11.18
CA LYS A 49 0.91 -8.97 -11.03
C LYS A 49 0.22 -8.87 -9.66
N LYS A 50 0.98 -8.69 -8.57
CA LYS A 50 0.41 -8.58 -7.20
C LYS A 50 -0.43 -7.32 -7.04
N LYS A 51 -0.02 -6.20 -7.61
CA LYS A 51 -0.79 -4.95 -7.60
C LYS A 51 -2.11 -5.09 -8.37
N GLN A 52 -2.09 -5.73 -9.54
CA GLN A 52 -3.32 -6.02 -10.29
C GLN A 52 -4.27 -6.93 -9.49
N GLN A 53 -3.75 -8.01 -8.89
CA GLN A 53 -4.54 -8.91 -8.05
C GLN A 53 -5.18 -8.17 -6.87
N LEU A 54 -4.43 -7.26 -6.22
CA LEU A 54 -4.98 -6.44 -5.14
C LEU A 54 -6.06 -5.48 -5.65
N ALA A 55 -5.83 -4.81 -6.78
CA ALA A 55 -6.82 -3.92 -7.39
C ALA A 55 -8.14 -4.65 -7.69
N ASP A 56 -8.06 -5.84 -8.30
CA ASP A 56 -9.23 -6.69 -8.59
C ASP A 56 -9.94 -7.12 -7.30
N TYR A 57 -9.17 -7.43 -6.25
CA TYR A 57 -9.73 -7.80 -4.95
C TYR A 57 -10.43 -6.63 -4.27
N ILE A 58 -9.82 -5.43 -4.26
CA ILE A 58 -10.43 -4.19 -3.73
C ILE A 58 -11.72 -3.88 -4.50
N LYS A 59 -11.69 -4.00 -5.83
CA LYS A 59 -12.89 -3.79 -6.65
C LYS A 59 -14.03 -4.75 -6.27
N LYS A 60 -13.70 -6.02 -6.06
CA LYS A 60 -14.67 -7.04 -5.65
C LYS A 60 -15.25 -6.79 -4.26
N MET A 61 -14.42 -6.37 -3.30
CA MET A 61 -14.81 -6.25 -1.88
C MET A 61 -15.41 -4.89 -1.54
N ASP A 62 -14.85 -3.82 -2.09
CA ASP A 62 -15.16 -2.44 -1.72
C ASP A 62 -15.73 -1.62 -2.88
N GLY A 63 -15.69 -2.14 -4.12
CA GLY A 63 -16.22 -1.45 -5.30
C GLY A 63 -15.31 -0.36 -5.88
N TYR A 64 -14.07 -0.23 -5.40
CA TYR A 64 -13.15 0.81 -5.85
C TYR A 64 -12.33 0.36 -7.07
N ASP A 65 -12.18 1.25 -8.04
CA ASP A 65 -11.26 1.08 -9.16
C ASP A 65 -9.90 1.69 -8.81
N VAL A 66 -8.95 0.84 -8.43
CA VAL A 66 -7.59 1.23 -8.01
C VAL A 66 -6.64 1.09 -9.19
N ASN A 67 -5.84 2.13 -9.46
CA ASN A 67 -4.84 2.11 -10.53
C ASN A 67 -3.64 1.21 -10.15
N PRO A 68 -3.42 0.04 -10.80
CA PRO A 68 -2.32 -0.86 -10.47
C PRO A 68 -0.94 -0.34 -10.90
N ASP A 69 -0.88 0.67 -11.75
CA ASP A 69 0.37 1.27 -12.20
C ASP A 69 0.83 2.45 -11.32
N SER A 70 0.02 2.86 -10.31
CA SER A 70 0.39 3.89 -9.33
C SER A 70 1.27 3.31 -8.21
N ILE A 71 2.04 4.14 -7.52
CA ILE A 71 2.71 3.74 -6.27
C ILE A 71 1.65 3.43 -5.21
N TYR A 72 1.73 2.25 -4.59
CA TYR A 72 0.85 1.89 -3.47
C TYR A 72 1.54 2.22 -2.15
N ASP A 73 1.06 3.29 -1.51
CA ASP A 73 1.44 3.69 -0.15
C ASP A 73 0.36 3.21 0.82
N ILE A 74 0.72 2.29 1.70
CA ILE A 74 -0.25 1.65 2.60
C ILE A 74 -0.03 2.04 4.05
N GLN A 75 -1.14 2.28 4.76
CA GLN A 75 -1.15 2.38 6.22
C GLN A 75 -2.24 1.49 6.81
N VAL A 76 -1.92 0.20 6.95
CA VAL A 76 -2.86 -0.84 7.37
C VAL A 76 -2.54 -1.33 8.78
N LYS A 77 -3.22 -0.75 9.75
CA LYS A 77 -3.08 -1.07 11.19
C LYS A 77 -4.27 -0.55 11.98
N ARG A 78 -4.51 -1.12 13.18
CA ARG A 78 -5.56 -0.59 14.08
C ARG A 78 -5.42 0.90 14.25
N LEU A 79 -6.53 1.63 14.16
CA LEU A 79 -6.50 3.08 14.28
C LEU A 79 -6.23 3.49 15.73
N HIS A 80 -5.22 4.33 15.89
CA HIS A 80 -4.86 4.94 17.17
C HIS A 80 -4.09 6.24 16.94
N GLU A 81 -4.26 7.22 17.83
CA GLU A 81 -3.62 8.54 17.67
C GLU A 81 -2.10 8.46 17.58
N TYR A 82 -1.43 7.60 18.37
CA TYR A 82 0.03 7.45 18.32
C TYR A 82 0.56 6.82 17.00
N LYS A 83 -0.30 6.12 16.25
CA LYS A 83 0.07 5.56 14.93
C LYS A 83 0.01 6.57 13.80
N ARG A 84 -0.42 7.80 14.12
CA ARG A 84 -0.32 9.00 13.27
C ARG A 84 -1.04 8.90 11.92
N GLN A 85 -2.11 8.11 11.80
CA GLN A 85 -2.92 8.10 10.59
C GLN A 85 -3.48 9.49 10.24
N LEU A 86 -3.78 10.30 11.27
CA LEU A 86 -4.20 11.69 11.07
C LEU A 86 -3.10 12.54 10.43
N LEU A 87 -1.84 12.35 10.85
CA LEU A 87 -0.70 13.07 10.27
C LEU A 87 -0.51 12.70 8.79
N ASN A 88 -0.64 11.40 8.46
CA ASN A 88 -0.59 10.95 7.08
C ASN A 88 -1.75 11.55 6.25
N ALA A 89 -2.96 11.63 6.81
CA ALA A 89 -4.09 12.29 6.15
C ALA A 89 -3.80 13.78 5.85
N PHE A 90 -3.14 14.51 6.76
CA PHE A 90 -2.70 15.88 6.51
C PHE A 90 -1.59 15.97 5.44
N SER A 91 -0.69 14.99 5.41
CA SER A 91 0.34 14.89 4.36
C SER A 91 -0.31 14.73 2.98
N ILE A 92 -1.31 13.87 2.86
CA ILE A 92 -2.08 13.67 1.62
C ILE A 92 -2.76 14.98 1.18
N MET A 93 -3.38 15.71 2.11
CA MET A 93 -3.98 17.01 1.80
C MET A 93 -2.94 18.03 1.33
N THR A 94 -1.75 18.01 1.91
CA THR A 94 -0.63 18.86 1.46
C THR A 94 -0.21 18.52 0.04
N ILE A 95 -0.09 17.23 -0.29
CA ILE A 95 0.20 16.75 -1.64
C ILE A 95 -0.89 17.20 -2.61
N TYR A 96 -2.17 17.00 -2.25
CA TYR A 96 -3.31 17.42 -3.05
C TYR A 96 -3.26 18.89 -3.43
N PHE A 97 -3.10 19.79 -2.45
CA PHE A 97 -3.02 21.23 -2.74
C PHE A 97 -1.80 21.60 -3.57
N ARG A 98 -0.65 20.95 -3.34
CA ARG A 98 0.56 21.20 -4.14
C ARG A 98 0.42 20.71 -5.58
N LEU A 99 -0.34 19.65 -5.82
CA LEU A 99 -0.71 19.21 -7.18
C LEU A 99 -1.63 20.23 -7.86
N LYS A 100 -2.66 20.71 -7.16
CA LYS A 100 -3.57 21.78 -7.63
C LYS A 100 -2.81 23.05 -7.98
N ASP A 101 -1.86 23.46 -7.14
CA ASP A 101 -0.99 24.62 -7.37
C ASP A 101 0.08 24.39 -8.46
N LYS A 102 0.15 23.18 -9.06
CA LYS A 102 1.18 22.79 -10.03
C LYS A 102 2.61 22.90 -9.50
N LYS A 103 2.79 22.80 -8.19
CA LYS A 103 4.10 22.85 -7.52
C LYS A 103 4.86 21.51 -7.54
N LEU A 104 4.16 20.40 -7.86
CA LEU A 104 4.74 19.06 -8.02
C LEU A 104 4.72 18.67 -9.50
N LYS A 105 5.79 19.03 -10.23
CA LYS A 105 5.83 18.89 -11.70
C LYS A 105 6.03 17.44 -12.19
N ASN A 106 6.74 16.60 -11.44
CA ASN A 106 7.09 15.22 -11.84
C ASN A 106 6.55 14.22 -10.82
N TRP A 107 5.29 14.41 -10.39
CA TRP A 107 4.64 13.50 -9.46
C TRP A 107 4.31 12.18 -10.13
N THR A 108 4.77 11.08 -9.54
CA THR A 108 4.35 9.74 -9.96
C THR A 108 2.98 9.44 -9.40
N PRO A 109 2.02 8.93 -10.19
CA PRO A 109 0.72 8.54 -9.67
C PRO A 109 0.83 7.69 -8.42
N THR A 110 0.13 8.09 -7.36
CA THR A 110 0.22 7.46 -6.04
C THR A 110 -1.17 7.17 -5.49
N THR A 111 -1.35 5.98 -4.97
CA THR A 111 -2.58 5.53 -4.32
C THR A 111 -2.30 5.25 -2.85
N PHE A 112 -2.94 6.01 -1.97
CA PHE A 112 -2.90 5.79 -0.52
C PHE A 112 -4.01 4.83 -0.11
N ILE A 113 -3.64 3.73 0.55
CA ILE A 113 -4.57 2.70 1.00
C ILE A 113 -4.53 2.60 2.52
N PHE A 114 -5.63 2.99 3.16
CA PHE A 114 -5.83 2.83 4.59
C PHE A 114 -6.65 1.58 4.89
N GLY A 115 -6.27 0.88 5.94
CA GLY A 115 -7.04 -0.23 6.49
C GLY A 115 -6.95 -0.24 8.00
N ALA A 116 -8.08 -0.02 8.68
CA ALA A 116 -8.09 0.08 10.13
C ALA A 116 -9.42 -0.34 10.73
N LYS A 117 -9.38 -0.71 12.00
CA LYS A 117 -10.56 -0.86 12.86
C LYS A 117 -10.40 0.00 14.08
N ALA A 118 -11.46 0.70 14.49
CA ALA A 118 -11.53 1.49 15.70
C ALA A 118 -12.37 0.75 16.76
N ALA A 119 -11.99 0.87 18.04
CA ALA A 119 -12.84 0.39 19.13
C ALA A 119 -14.18 1.13 19.14
N PRO A 120 -15.30 0.48 19.48
CA PRO A 120 -16.63 1.09 19.43
C PRO A 120 -16.77 2.41 20.20
N GLY A 121 -16.14 2.52 21.36
CA GLY A 121 -16.16 3.74 22.20
C GLY A 121 -15.12 4.79 21.84
N TYR A 122 -14.21 4.54 20.87
CA TYR A 122 -13.13 5.45 20.56
C TYR A 122 -13.57 6.51 19.54
N ALA A 123 -14.23 7.57 20.01
CA ALA A 123 -14.82 8.61 19.19
C ALA A 123 -13.80 9.31 18.26
N ARG A 124 -12.59 9.63 18.76
CA ARG A 124 -11.53 10.26 17.96
C ARG A 124 -11.07 9.36 16.80
N ALA A 125 -10.88 8.05 17.05
CA ALA A 125 -10.52 7.11 16.00
C ALA A 125 -11.58 7.07 14.89
N LYS A 126 -12.86 7.05 15.26
CA LYS A 126 -13.96 7.11 14.29
C LYS A 126 -13.97 8.41 13.51
N ALA A 127 -13.68 9.55 14.17
CA ALA A 127 -13.56 10.84 13.50
C ALA A 127 -12.40 10.86 12.48
N ILE A 128 -11.26 10.25 12.80
CA ILE A 128 -10.13 10.12 11.87
C ILE A 128 -10.52 9.27 10.66
N ILE A 129 -11.20 8.13 10.85
CA ILE A 129 -11.70 7.31 9.74
C ILE A 129 -12.64 8.13 8.85
N LYS A 130 -13.58 8.86 9.45
CA LYS A 130 -14.49 9.74 8.71
C LYS A 130 -13.70 10.78 7.91
N TYR A 131 -12.73 11.43 8.53
CA TYR A 131 -11.90 12.45 7.87
C TYR A 131 -11.14 11.89 6.67
N ILE A 132 -10.51 10.71 6.80
CA ILE A 132 -9.84 10.04 5.68
C ILE A 132 -10.83 9.74 4.54
N ASN A 133 -12.04 9.29 4.85
CA ASN A 133 -13.07 9.05 3.84
C ASN A 133 -13.55 10.34 3.15
N GLU A 134 -13.62 11.46 3.87
CA GLU A 134 -13.95 12.76 3.24
C GLU A 134 -12.82 13.25 2.33
N ILE A 135 -11.55 13.06 2.73
CA ILE A 135 -10.39 13.31 1.84
C ILE A 135 -10.48 12.42 0.60
N ALA A 136 -10.77 11.13 0.75
CA ALA A 136 -10.92 10.21 -0.37
C ALA A 136 -11.99 10.70 -1.37
N LYS A 137 -13.15 11.13 -0.88
CA LYS A 137 -14.20 11.70 -1.73
C LYS A 137 -13.74 12.95 -2.48
N LEU A 138 -13.05 13.85 -1.78
CA LEU A 138 -12.53 15.08 -2.39
C LEU A 138 -11.52 14.77 -3.49
N VAL A 139 -10.49 13.98 -3.16
CA VAL A 139 -9.34 13.72 -4.02
C VAL A 139 -9.71 12.88 -5.23
N ASN A 140 -10.47 11.80 -5.02
CA ASN A 140 -10.80 10.85 -6.09
C ASN A 140 -11.83 11.39 -7.09
N ASN A 141 -12.58 12.44 -6.74
CA ASN A 141 -13.55 13.06 -7.63
C ASN A 141 -13.03 14.35 -8.29
N ASP A 142 -11.85 14.82 -7.92
CA ASP A 142 -11.27 16.03 -8.54
C ASP A 142 -10.64 15.69 -9.90
N PRO A 143 -11.18 16.19 -11.03
CA PRO A 143 -10.67 15.86 -12.36
C PRO A 143 -9.23 16.30 -12.61
N GLU A 144 -8.70 17.26 -11.83
CA GLU A 144 -7.33 17.74 -12.00
C GLU A 144 -6.29 16.84 -11.32
N THR A 145 -6.70 16.05 -10.32
CA THR A 145 -5.76 15.27 -9.48
C THR A 145 -6.04 13.78 -9.43
N LYS A 146 -7.25 13.32 -9.76
CA LYS A 146 -7.68 11.91 -9.62
C LYS A 146 -6.78 10.88 -10.32
N ASP A 147 -6.12 11.28 -11.42
CA ASP A 147 -5.22 10.40 -12.16
C ASP A 147 -3.79 10.37 -11.55
N LEU A 148 -3.50 11.32 -10.66
CA LEU A 148 -2.20 11.48 -10.00
C LEU A 148 -2.22 11.08 -8.53
N LEU A 149 -3.37 11.21 -7.87
CA LEU A 149 -3.53 10.97 -6.44
C LEU A 149 -4.87 10.30 -6.17
N GLN A 150 -4.83 9.15 -5.53
CA GLN A 150 -6.02 8.42 -5.09
C GLN A 150 -5.91 8.05 -3.62
N VAL A 151 -7.03 8.01 -2.92
CA VAL A 151 -7.10 7.66 -1.50
C VAL A 151 -8.25 6.68 -1.28
N TYR A 152 -7.98 5.55 -0.65
CA TYR A 152 -8.99 4.55 -0.33
C TYR A 152 -8.90 4.11 1.12
N PHE A 153 -10.05 3.95 1.74
CA PHE A 153 -10.18 3.32 3.05
C PHE A 153 -10.91 1.99 2.87
N ILE A 154 -10.17 0.88 2.94
CA ILE A 154 -10.73 -0.46 2.74
C ILE A 154 -11.58 -0.88 3.94
N SER A 155 -12.71 -1.51 3.64
CA SER A 155 -13.61 -2.05 4.65
C SER A 155 -13.08 -3.37 5.23
N ASN A 156 -13.53 -3.69 6.43
CA ASN A 156 -13.30 -4.99 7.08
C ASN A 156 -11.86 -5.53 7.03
N TYR A 157 -10.85 -4.65 7.15
CA TYR A 157 -9.45 -5.07 7.21
C TYR A 157 -9.24 -6.24 8.19
N ASN A 158 -8.65 -7.32 7.70
CA ASN A 158 -8.36 -8.56 8.42
C ASN A 158 -7.07 -9.20 7.89
N VAL A 159 -6.66 -10.33 8.48
CA VAL A 159 -5.40 -11.02 8.13
C VAL A 159 -5.36 -11.39 6.64
N SER A 160 -6.41 -11.99 6.10
CA SER A 160 -6.46 -12.40 4.68
C SER A 160 -6.40 -11.21 3.72
N TYR A 161 -6.89 -10.04 4.16
CA TYR A 161 -6.72 -8.81 3.38
C TYR A 161 -5.28 -8.28 3.49
N ALA A 162 -4.68 -8.35 4.70
CA ALA A 162 -3.31 -7.94 4.94
C ALA A 162 -2.30 -8.68 4.07
N GLU A 163 -2.43 -10.01 3.95
CA GLU A 163 -1.57 -10.85 3.11
C GLU A 163 -1.51 -10.37 1.65
N LYS A 164 -2.64 -9.86 1.14
CA LYS A 164 -2.72 -9.33 -0.23
C LYS A 164 -2.13 -7.94 -0.36
N ILE A 165 -2.41 -7.08 0.63
CA ILE A 165 -1.98 -5.67 0.62
C ILE A 165 -0.47 -5.56 0.77
N VAL A 166 0.12 -6.28 1.74
CA VAL A 166 1.54 -6.16 2.07
C VAL A 166 2.43 -6.55 0.89
N VAL A 167 2.11 -7.62 0.16
CA VAL A 167 2.90 -8.06 -0.99
C VAL A 167 2.76 -7.15 -2.22
N ALA A 168 1.63 -6.41 -2.31
CA ALA A 168 1.39 -5.47 -3.39
C ALA A 168 1.92 -4.06 -3.11
N ALA A 169 2.16 -3.71 -1.84
CA ALA A 169 2.59 -2.39 -1.43
C ALA A 169 3.99 -2.04 -1.95
N ASP A 170 4.18 -0.80 -2.36
CA ASP A 170 5.49 -0.22 -2.67
C ASP A 170 6.07 0.47 -1.42
N LEU A 171 5.22 1.15 -0.65
CA LEU A 171 5.55 1.77 0.63
C LEU A 171 4.59 1.26 1.71
N SER A 172 5.11 1.05 2.91
CA SER A 172 4.33 0.64 4.08
C SER A 172 4.62 1.53 5.27
N GLU A 173 3.62 2.31 5.67
CA GLU A 173 3.69 3.23 6.81
C GLU A 173 3.62 2.46 8.13
N GLN A 174 4.79 2.23 8.75
CA GLN A 174 4.91 1.47 9.99
C GLN A 174 5.13 2.33 11.22
N THR A 175 4.61 3.58 11.20
CA THR A 175 4.71 4.49 12.34
C THR A 175 4.08 3.88 13.59
N SER A 176 4.85 3.77 14.64
CA SER A 176 4.43 3.33 15.98
C SER A 176 5.23 4.08 17.04
N THR A 177 4.87 3.89 18.31
CA THR A 177 5.66 4.37 19.46
C THR A 177 6.85 3.48 19.68
#